data_c47bc719c87c57e6e1f5bb2ba6a3a8e1
#
_entry.id   c47bc719c87c57e6e1f5bb2ba6a3a8e1
#
_cell.length_a   1.000
_cell.length_b   1.000
_cell.length_c   1.000
_cell.angle_alpha   90.00
_cell.angle_beta   90.00
_cell.angle_gamma   90.00
#
_symmetry.space_group_name_H-M   'P 1'
#
loop_
_entity.id
_entity.type
_entity.pdbx_description
1 polymer ?
#
loop_
_entity_poly.entity_id
_entity_poly.type
_entity_poly.pdbx_seq_one_letter_code
_entity_poly.pdbx_strand_id
1 'polypeptide(L)'
;FVSVFSSLKNIPFTHCRDSSTEAMRFVWTALQEFEADLALLNVTIKTLTLKKERMLQAAVQNYCTVTELANYLVRHDGISFRSAHGVVAMLVGYMQEHNKLANEITVDDINPICELLLGKKTSLTDDLIREALDPTRNAMSKKTIGGSNSEEVTRQLNRLQTNLDRDNLTLESRVGQVKGAKE
;
A
#
# COMPACT_ATOMS: atom_id res chain seq x y z
N PHE A 1 -15.73 19.84 -4.02
CA PHE A 1 -16.99 19.77 -3.22
C PHE A 1 -17.30 21.12 -2.56
N VAL A 2 -16.33 21.78 -1.90
CA VAL A 2 -16.57 23.08 -1.19
C VAL A 2 -17.18 24.14 -2.13
N SER A 3 -16.68 24.28 -3.34
CA SER A 3 -17.19 25.24 -4.33
C SER A 3 -18.63 24.94 -4.74
N VAL A 4 -18.96 23.66 -4.93
CA VAL A 4 -20.35 23.22 -5.24
C VAL A 4 -21.29 23.53 -4.08
N PHE A 5 -20.93 23.17 -2.85
CA PHE A 5 -21.74 23.47 -1.68
C PHE A 5 -21.85 24.96 -1.41
N SER A 6 -20.80 25.75 -1.66
CA SER A 6 -20.88 27.21 -1.54
C SER A 6 -21.82 27.83 -2.54
N SER A 7 -21.89 27.32 -3.76
CA SER A 7 -22.82 27.78 -4.81
C SER A 7 -24.26 27.42 -4.49
N LEU A 8 -24.50 26.30 -3.78
CA LEU A 8 -25.84 25.85 -3.37
C LEU A 8 -26.30 26.45 -2.05
N LYS A 9 -25.43 27.10 -1.29
CA LYS A 9 -25.73 27.69 0.00
C LYS A 9 -26.64 28.92 -0.16
N ASN A 10 -27.70 29.01 0.67
CA ASN A 10 -28.65 30.12 0.71
C ASN A 10 -29.51 30.32 -0.55
N ILE A 11 -29.75 29.27 -1.30
CA ILE A 11 -30.68 29.33 -2.43
C ILE A 11 -32.09 29.33 -1.88
N PRO A 12 -32.93 30.32 -2.23
CA PRO A 12 -34.35 30.30 -1.86
C PRO A 12 -35.07 29.13 -2.53
N PHE A 13 -36.10 28.62 -1.87
CA PHE A 13 -36.91 27.52 -2.41
C PHE A 13 -37.77 27.99 -3.59
N THR A 14 -37.09 28.23 -4.72
CA THR A 14 -37.71 28.71 -5.98
C THR A 14 -37.02 28.03 -7.19
N HIS A 15 -37.61 28.15 -8.37
CA HIS A 15 -36.98 27.75 -9.64
C HIS A 15 -35.76 28.64 -9.96
N CYS A 16 -34.62 28.33 -9.34
CA CYS A 16 -33.35 28.99 -9.63
C CYS A 16 -32.54 28.16 -10.62
N ARG A 17 -32.65 28.44 -11.90
CA ARG A 17 -31.84 27.78 -12.96
C ARG A 17 -30.34 28.00 -12.75
N ASP A 18 -29.97 29.16 -12.26
CA ASP A 18 -28.57 29.59 -12.06
C ASP A 18 -27.84 28.68 -11.05
N SER A 19 -28.52 28.21 -10.04
CA SER A 19 -27.94 27.31 -9.01
C SER A 19 -27.51 25.96 -9.57
N SER A 20 -28.34 25.35 -10.40
CA SER A 20 -28.04 24.04 -10.97
C SER A 20 -26.95 24.13 -12.05
N THR A 21 -26.90 25.23 -12.78
CA THR A 21 -25.94 25.45 -13.86
C THR A 21 -24.58 25.87 -13.31
N GLU A 22 -24.54 26.84 -12.40
CA GLU A 22 -23.27 27.33 -11.82
C GLU A 22 -22.62 26.33 -10.88
N ALA A 23 -23.40 25.57 -10.09
CA ALA A 23 -22.85 24.51 -9.26
C ALA A 23 -22.18 23.40 -10.07
N MET A 24 -22.75 23.04 -11.22
CA MET A 24 -22.21 22.00 -12.10
C MET A 24 -20.91 22.42 -12.82
N ARG A 25 -20.64 23.71 -12.98
CA ARG A 25 -19.41 24.21 -13.59
C ARG A 25 -18.17 23.65 -12.92
N PHE A 26 -18.14 23.62 -11.59
CA PHE A 26 -17.00 23.10 -10.81
C PHE A 26 -16.85 21.56 -10.99
N VAL A 27 -17.94 20.85 -11.19
CA VAL A 27 -17.93 19.40 -11.47
C VAL A 27 -17.31 19.14 -12.84
N TRP A 28 -17.71 19.88 -13.86
CA TRP A 28 -17.15 19.72 -15.22
C TRP A 28 -15.66 20.04 -15.28
N THR A 29 -15.22 21.11 -14.62
CA THR A 29 -13.79 21.43 -14.51
C THR A 29 -13.03 20.32 -13.82
N ALA A 30 -13.54 19.81 -12.69
CA ALA A 30 -12.88 18.71 -11.97
C ALA A 30 -12.79 17.42 -12.80
N LEU A 31 -13.81 17.10 -13.60
CA LEU A 31 -13.78 15.93 -14.51
C LEU A 31 -12.75 16.10 -15.63
N GLN A 32 -12.62 17.28 -16.21
CA GLN A 32 -11.62 17.56 -17.24
C GLN A 32 -10.19 17.44 -16.70
N GLU A 33 -9.92 18.01 -15.52
CA GLU A 33 -8.62 17.88 -14.85
C GLU A 33 -8.33 16.40 -14.51
N PHE A 34 -9.32 15.68 -14.01
CA PHE A 34 -9.18 14.26 -13.69
C PHE A 34 -8.87 13.39 -14.91
N GLU A 35 -9.49 13.68 -16.06
CA GLU A 35 -9.18 12.99 -17.32
C GLU A 35 -7.72 13.24 -17.74
N ALA A 36 -7.23 14.47 -17.63
CA ALA A 36 -5.84 14.80 -17.91
C ALA A 36 -4.86 14.09 -16.94
N ASP A 37 -5.18 14.06 -15.65
CA ASP A 37 -4.40 13.35 -14.63
C ASP A 37 -4.31 11.84 -14.92
N LEU A 38 -5.42 11.22 -15.31
CA LEU A 38 -5.44 9.80 -15.70
C LEU A 38 -4.60 9.53 -16.95
N ALA A 39 -4.64 10.41 -17.94
CA ALA A 39 -3.81 10.29 -19.13
C ALA A 39 -2.32 10.38 -18.77
N LEU A 40 -1.93 11.32 -17.91
CA LEU A 40 -0.56 11.49 -17.45
C LEU A 40 -0.10 10.26 -16.63
N LEU A 41 -0.94 9.76 -15.71
CA LEU A 41 -0.65 8.57 -14.92
C LEU A 41 -0.44 7.34 -15.83
N ASN A 42 -1.27 7.17 -16.85
CA ASN A 42 -1.15 6.07 -17.81
C ASN A 42 0.19 6.13 -18.57
N VAL A 43 0.61 7.30 -19.03
CA VAL A 43 1.92 7.49 -19.66
C VAL A 43 3.04 7.19 -18.67
N THR A 44 2.95 7.69 -17.45
CA THR A 44 3.94 7.47 -16.39
C THR A 44 4.14 5.98 -16.12
N ILE A 45 3.05 5.21 -15.95
CA ILE A 45 3.14 3.77 -15.69
C ILE A 45 3.70 3.02 -16.90
N LYS A 46 3.30 3.38 -18.12
CA LYS A 46 3.79 2.74 -19.35
C LYS A 46 5.28 2.98 -19.62
N THR A 47 5.79 4.12 -19.19
CA THR A 47 7.21 4.50 -19.41
C THR A 47 8.10 4.21 -18.22
N LEU A 48 7.55 3.66 -17.13
CA LEU A 48 8.27 3.37 -15.90
C LEU A 48 9.36 2.31 -16.14
N THR A 49 10.59 2.63 -15.78
CA THR A 49 11.72 1.68 -15.79
C THR A 49 12.01 1.19 -14.37
N LEU A 50 11.79 -0.09 -14.12
CA LEU A 50 12.04 -0.71 -12.81
C LEU A 50 13.52 -1.09 -12.67
N LYS A 51 14.22 -0.48 -11.71
CA LYS A 51 15.60 -0.83 -11.33
C LYS A 51 15.57 -1.94 -10.28
N LYS A 52 15.23 -3.17 -10.69
CA LYS A 52 14.94 -4.32 -9.81
C LYS A 52 16.03 -4.59 -8.80
N GLU A 53 17.31 -4.60 -9.23
CA GLU A 53 18.46 -4.87 -8.36
C GLU A 53 18.59 -3.79 -7.27
N ARG A 54 18.46 -2.52 -7.65
CA ARG A 54 18.51 -1.41 -6.69
C ARG A 54 17.34 -1.44 -5.71
N MET A 55 16.15 -1.79 -6.19
CA MET A 55 14.95 -1.93 -5.34
C MET A 55 15.13 -3.07 -4.34
N LEU A 56 15.63 -4.23 -4.79
CA LEU A 56 15.91 -5.36 -3.91
C LEU A 56 16.98 -5.00 -2.88
N GLN A 57 18.09 -4.38 -3.30
CA GLN A 57 19.15 -3.94 -2.40
C GLN A 57 18.63 -2.98 -1.34
N ALA A 58 17.80 -2.01 -1.72
CA ALA A 58 17.19 -1.09 -0.78
C ALA A 58 16.26 -1.81 0.21
N ALA A 59 15.49 -2.81 -0.24
CA ALA A 59 14.61 -3.60 0.62
C ALA A 59 15.38 -4.51 1.59
N VAL A 60 16.54 -5.01 1.20
CA VAL A 60 17.41 -5.84 2.05
C VAL A 60 18.10 -5.00 3.13
N GLN A 61 18.50 -3.78 2.80
CA GLN A 61 19.30 -2.92 3.68
C GLN A 61 18.48 -2.07 4.64
N ASN A 62 17.26 -1.70 4.26
CA ASN A 62 16.39 -0.91 5.11
C ASN A 62 15.62 -1.81 6.10
N TYR A 63 14.96 -1.19 7.08
CA TYR A 63 14.24 -1.90 8.12
C TYR A 63 12.78 -2.23 7.76
N CYS A 64 12.40 -2.31 6.46
CA CYS A 64 11.00 -2.54 6.06
C CYS A 64 10.49 -3.95 6.40
N THR A 65 11.38 -4.91 6.60
CA THR A 65 11.05 -6.32 6.91
C THR A 65 11.02 -6.64 8.40
N VAL A 66 11.44 -5.73 9.27
CA VAL A 66 11.59 -6.00 10.73
C VAL A 66 10.26 -6.32 11.44
N THR A 67 9.12 -5.93 10.88
CA THR A 67 7.81 -6.36 11.39
C THR A 67 7.67 -7.89 11.33
N GLU A 68 8.24 -8.54 10.30
CA GLU A 68 8.23 -10.01 10.25
C GLU A 68 9.17 -10.61 11.30
N LEU A 69 10.27 -9.95 11.63
CA LEU A 69 11.10 -10.36 12.76
C LEU A 69 10.31 -10.33 14.08
N ALA A 70 9.47 -9.30 14.29
CA ALA A 70 8.56 -9.28 15.44
C ALA A 70 7.57 -10.47 15.42
N ASN A 71 7.04 -10.83 14.24
CA ASN A 71 6.18 -12.00 14.10
C ASN A 71 6.93 -13.31 14.41
N TYR A 72 8.21 -13.41 14.04
CA TYR A 72 9.04 -14.57 14.38
C TYR A 72 9.25 -14.69 15.89
N LEU A 73 9.53 -13.59 16.59
CA LEU A 73 9.61 -13.58 18.07
C LEU A 73 8.29 -14.04 18.71
N VAL A 74 7.14 -13.61 18.18
CA VAL A 74 5.83 -14.08 18.67
C VAL A 74 5.68 -15.59 18.48
N ARG A 75 6.01 -16.12 17.29
CA ARG A 75 5.81 -17.54 16.94
C ARG A 75 6.76 -18.47 17.70
N HIS A 76 8.02 -18.07 17.84
CA HIS A 76 9.07 -18.93 18.41
C HIS A 76 9.22 -18.77 19.93
N ASP A 77 9.10 -17.55 20.44
CA ASP A 77 9.29 -17.26 21.87
C ASP A 77 7.98 -17.22 22.66
N GLY A 78 6.82 -17.29 21.97
CA GLY A 78 5.50 -17.27 22.61
C GLY A 78 5.15 -15.96 23.33
N ILE A 79 5.77 -14.85 22.94
CA ILE A 79 5.55 -13.54 23.56
C ILE A 79 4.43 -12.76 22.86
N SER A 80 3.88 -11.74 23.51
CA SER A 80 2.90 -10.86 22.90
C SER A 80 3.52 -10.05 21.74
N PHE A 81 2.71 -9.72 20.72
CA PHE A 81 3.19 -8.86 19.63
C PHE A 81 3.68 -7.49 20.14
N ARG A 82 3.04 -6.96 21.17
CA ARG A 82 3.46 -5.69 21.79
C ARG A 82 4.88 -5.79 22.37
N SER A 83 5.19 -6.89 23.05
CA SER A 83 6.53 -7.14 23.59
C SER A 83 7.55 -7.33 22.47
N ALA A 84 7.21 -8.15 21.46
CA ALA A 84 8.05 -8.38 20.29
C ALA A 84 8.33 -7.08 19.51
N HIS A 85 7.32 -6.24 19.33
CA HIS A 85 7.47 -4.93 18.70
C HIS A 85 8.38 -4.01 19.52
N GLY A 86 8.28 -4.03 20.86
CA GLY A 86 9.17 -3.28 21.75
C GLY A 86 10.63 -3.70 21.59
N VAL A 87 10.89 -5.02 21.53
CA VAL A 87 12.24 -5.57 21.26
C VAL A 87 12.77 -5.08 19.92
N VAL A 88 11.97 -5.23 18.86
CA VAL A 88 12.39 -4.83 17.50
C VAL A 88 12.58 -3.31 17.38
N ALA A 89 11.74 -2.50 18.03
CA ALA A 89 11.91 -1.05 18.03
C ALA A 89 13.23 -0.62 18.67
N MET A 90 13.59 -1.22 19.82
CA MET A 90 14.87 -0.97 20.47
C MET A 90 16.04 -1.47 19.63
N LEU A 91 15.91 -2.64 19.02
CA LEU A 91 16.92 -3.21 18.11
C LEU A 91 17.20 -2.28 16.93
N VAL A 92 16.16 -1.77 16.26
CA VAL A 92 16.33 -0.83 15.15
C VAL A 92 17.05 0.44 15.60
N GLY A 93 16.70 1.00 16.76
CA GLY A 93 17.41 2.14 17.35
C GLY A 93 18.90 1.84 17.57
N TYR A 94 19.20 0.71 18.19
CA TYR A 94 20.58 0.25 18.42
C TYR A 94 21.36 0.09 17.10
N MET A 95 20.78 -0.57 16.10
CA MET A 95 21.42 -0.78 14.80
C MET A 95 21.71 0.55 14.09
N GLN A 96 20.76 1.50 14.12
CA GLN A 96 20.94 2.83 13.53
C GLN A 96 22.04 3.64 14.22
N GLU A 97 22.10 3.62 15.55
CA GLU A 97 23.16 4.29 16.33
C GLU A 97 24.56 3.75 16.00
N HIS A 98 24.64 2.46 15.63
CA HIS A 98 25.90 1.81 15.26
C HIS A 98 26.15 1.80 13.73
N ASN A 99 25.34 2.50 12.94
CA ASN A 99 25.41 2.55 11.47
C ASN A 99 25.37 1.16 10.81
N LYS A 100 24.67 0.21 11.41
CA LYS A 100 24.46 -1.14 10.87
C LYS A 100 23.19 -1.18 10.01
N LEU A 101 23.15 -2.08 9.04
CA LEU A 101 22.00 -2.30 8.14
C LEU A 101 21.11 -3.43 8.67
N ALA A 102 19.87 -3.51 8.15
CA ALA A 102 18.91 -4.52 8.60
C ALA A 102 19.39 -5.97 8.36
N ASN A 103 20.11 -6.21 7.27
CA ASN A 103 20.67 -7.53 6.94
C ASN A 103 21.92 -7.92 7.76
N GLU A 104 22.40 -7.04 8.61
CA GLU A 104 23.51 -7.29 9.54
C GLU A 104 23.04 -7.69 10.94
N ILE A 105 21.72 -7.73 11.17
CA ILE A 105 21.14 -8.15 12.44
C ILE A 105 21.45 -9.62 12.71
N THR A 106 21.95 -9.88 13.91
CA THR A 106 22.28 -11.21 14.42
C THR A 106 21.58 -11.50 15.76
N VAL A 107 21.64 -12.75 16.19
CA VAL A 107 21.18 -13.17 17.54
C VAL A 107 21.89 -12.39 18.65
N ASP A 108 23.16 -12.06 18.45
CA ASP A 108 23.94 -11.32 19.44
C ASP A 108 23.46 -9.86 19.60
N ASP A 109 22.89 -9.27 18.56
CA ASP A 109 22.28 -7.94 18.64
C ASP A 109 20.91 -7.98 19.34
N ILE A 110 20.15 -9.06 19.20
CA ILE A 110 18.79 -9.21 19.75
C ILE A 110 18.80 -9.64 21.22
N ASN A 111 19.67 -10.57 21.61
CA ASN A 111 19.67 -11.19 22.94
C ASN A 111 19.78 -10.19 24.09
N PRO A 112 20.68 -9.19 24.07
CA PRO A 112 20.76 -8.22 25.15
C PRO A 112 19.47 -7.43 25.36
N ILE A 113 18.77 -7.15 24.27
CA ILE A 113 17.48 -6.43 24.28
C ILE A 113 16.36 -7.31 24.82
N CYS A 114 16.34 -8.59 24.43
CA CYS A 114 15.40 -9.57 24.96
C CYS A 114 15.60 -9.80 26.46
N GLU A 115 16.84 -9.92 26.91
CA GLU A 115 17.15 -10.04 28.34
C GLU A 115 16.68 -8.81 29.12
N LEU A 116 16.93 -7.60 28.58
CA LEU A 116 16.50 -6.35 29.21
C LEU A 116 14.99 -6.21 29.31
N LEU A 117 14.25 -6.50 28.23
CA LEU A 117 12.80 -6.26 28.17
C LEU A 117 11.94 -7.44 28.61
N LEU A 118 12.45 -8.68 28.46
CA LEU A 118 11.70 -9.92 28.68
C LEU A 118 12.27 -10.80 29.77
N GLY A 119 13.49 -10.51 30.25
CA GLY A 119 14.20 -11.32 31.25
C GLY A 119 14.69 -12.67 30.72
N LYS A 120 14.68 -12.90 29.42
CA LYS A 120 15.13 -14.15 28.78
C LYS A 120 15.70 -13.89 27.39
N LYS A 121 16.58 -14.77 26.92
CA LYS A 121 17.07 -14.77 25.52
C LYS A 121 16.00 -15.23 24.57
N THR A 122 16.13 -14.82 23.29
CA THR A 122 15.29 -15.37 22.22
C THR A 122 15.71 -16.81 21.87
N SER A 123 14.75 -17.60 21.38
CA SER A 123 15.01 -18.91 20.76
C SER A 123 15.36 -18.80 19.27
N LEU A 124 15.35 -17.61 18.69
CA LEU A 124 15.71 -17.39 17.29
C LEU A 124 17.19 -17.70 17.06
N THR A 125 17.47 -18.24 15.88
CA THR A 125 18.82 -18.44 15.34
C THR A 125 19.10 -17.39 14.27
N ASP A 126 20.37 -17.19 13.90
CA ASP A 126 20.74 -16.30 12.80
C ASP A 126 20.07 -16.68 11.47
N ASP A 127 19.81 -17.98 11.25
CA ASP A 127 19.10 -18.44 10.05
C ASP A 127 17.63 -18.00 10.05
N LEU A 128 16.94 -18.11 11.20
CA LEU A 128 15.56 -17.62 11.36
C LEU A 128 15.47 -16.11 11.24
N ILE A 129 16.46 -15.39 11.75
CA ILE A 129 16.54 -13.93 11.60
C ILE A 129 16.73 -13.55 10.13
N ARG A 130 17.67 -14.18 9.43
CA ARG A 130 17.86 -13.97 7.99
C ARG A 130 16.60 -14.31 7.18
N GLU A 131 15.91 -15.37 7.53
CA GLU A 131 14.64 -15.75 6.90
C GLU A 131 13.56 -14.69 7.13
N ALA A 132 13.40 -14.18 8.35
CA ALA A 132 12.43 -13.14 8.70
C ALA A 132 12.73 -11.83 7.97
N LEU A 133 14.00 -11.51 7.74
CA LEU A 133 14.44 -10.27 7.11
C LEU A 133 14.55 -10.37 5.57
N ASP A 134 14.38 -11.56 4.97
CA ASP A 134 14.38 -11.72 3.51
C ASP A 134 13.12 -11.07 2.91
N PRO A 135 13.26 -9.99 2.09
CA PRO A 135 12.12 -9.28 1.52
C PRO A 135 11.32 -10.14 0.55
N THR A 136 11.95 -11.08 -0.16
CA THR A 136 11.27 -11.98 -1.10
C THR A 136 10.39 -12.97 -0.35
N ARG A 137 10.92 -13.63 0.67
CA ARG A 137 10.15 -14.53 1.53
C ARG A 137 9.04 -13.79 2.25
N ASN A 138 9.32 -12.60 2.75
CA ASN A 138 8.34 -11.75 3.42
C ASN A 138 7.17 -11.43 2.48
N ALA A 139 7.42 -10.97 1.26
CA ALA A 139 6.39 -10.70 0.27
C ALA A 139 5.56 -11.96 -0.05
N MET A 140 6.20 -13.11 -0.26
CA MET A 140 5.55 -14.39 -0.58
C MET A 140 4.76 -14.98 0.58
N SER A 141 5.07 -14.63 1.82
CA SER A 141 4.35 -15.10 3.01
C SER A 141 2.97 -14.46 3.19
N LYS A 142 2.70 -13.32 2.55
CA LYS A 142 1.47 -12.53 2.71
C LYS A 142 0.32 -13.05 1.84
N LYS A 143 -0.25 -14.20 2.24
CA LYS A 143 -1.31 -14.93 1.49
C LYS A 143 -2.74 -14.45 1.79
N THR A 144 -2.93 -13.48 2.67
CA THR A 144 -4.25 -12.92 2.97
C THR A 144 -4.80 -12.12 1.80
N ILE A 145 -6.10 -11.90 1.75
CA ILE A 145 -6.75 -11.06 0.74
C ILE A 145 -6.12 -9.65 0.77
N GLY A 146 -5.64 -9.19 -0.38
CA GLY A 146 -4.91 -7.92 -0.49
C GLY A 146 -3.40 -8.03 -0.20
N GLY A 147 -2.90 -9.23 0.10
CA GLY A 147 -1.47 -9.47 0.34
C GLY A 147 -0.61 -9.42 -0.90
N SER A 148 0.71 -9.40 -0.71
CA SER A 148 1.71 -9.28 -1.78
C SER A 148 2.16 -10.63 -2.37
N ASN A 149 1.60 -11.76 -1.92
CA ASN A 149 1.87 -13.07 -2.51
C ASN A 149 1.49 -13.10 -3.99
N SER A 150 2.30 -13.73 -4.83
CA SER A 150 2.10 -13.75 -6.29
C SER A 150 0.75 -14.35 -6.72
N GLU A 151 0.25 -15.36 -6.01
CA GLU A 151 -1.06 -15.96 -6.30
C GLU A 151 -2.19 -14.96 -6.01
N GLU A 152 -2.10 -14.27 -4.87
CA GLU A 152 -3.09 -13.26 -4.49
C GLU A 152 -3.04 -12.05 -5.42
N VAL A 153 -1.85 -11.59 -5.80
CA VAL A 153 -1.69 -10.51 -6.80
C VAL A 153 -2.31 -10.93 -8.15
N THR A 154 -2.06 -12.16 -8.60
CA THR A 154 -2.66 -12.68 -9.84
C THR A 154 -4.19 -12.74 -9.74
N ARG A 155 -4.72 -13.19 -8.60
CA ARG A 155 -6.16 -13.22 -8.35
C ARG A 155 -6.78 -11.81 -8.42
N GLN A 156 -6.11 -10.82 -7.84
CA GLN A 156 -6.56 -9.42 -7.90
C GLN A 156 -6.52 -8.87 -9.34
N LEU A 157 -5.45 -9.13 -10.08
CA LEU A 157 -5.33 -8.71 -11.49
C LEU A 157 -6.45 -9.29 -12.34
N ASN A 158 -6.73 -10.60 -12.21
CA ASN A 158 -7.83 -11.24 -12.93
C ASN A 158 -9.19 -10.62 -12.59
N ARG A 159 -9.43 -10.32 -11.32
CA ARG A 159 -10.66 -9.63 -10.89
C ARG A 159 -10.76 -8.22 -11.48
N LEU A 160 -9.66 -7.46 -11.48
CA LEU A 160 -9.63 -6.12 -12.07
C LEU A 160 -9.88 -6.17 -13.57
N GLN A 161 -9.28 -7.13 -14.29
CA GLN A 161 -9.52 -7.32 -15.73
C GLN A 161 -10.98 -7.62 -16.01
N THR A 162 -11.60 -8.56 -15.28
CA THR A 162 -13.02 -8.88 -15.42
C THR A 162 -13.92 -7.66 -15.18
N ASN A 163 -13.60 -6.84 -14.18
CA ASN A 163 -14.35 -5.61 -13.92
C ASN A 163 -14.19 -4.61 -15.08
N LEU A 164 -12.98 -4.43 -15.58
CA LEU A 164 -12.69 -3.54 -16.70
C LEU A 164 -13.44 -3.93 -17.95
N ASP A 165 -13.47 -5.22 -18.28
CA ASP A 165 -14.20 -5.74 -19.45
C ASP A 165 -15.71 -5.47 -19.33
N ARG A 166 -16.29 -5.69 -18.15
CA ARG A 166 -17.70 -5.38 -17.87
C ARG A 166 -17.99 -3.87 -17.97
N ASP A 167 -17.11 -3.05 -17.43
CA ASP A 167 -17.27 -1.61 -17.42
C ASP A 167 -17.15 -1.02 -18.84
N ASN A 168 -16.27 -1.58 -19.69
CA ASN A 168 -16.17 -1.25 -21.11
C ASN A 168 -17.48 -1.57 -21.87
N LEU A 169 -18.04 -2.77 -21.69
CA LEU A 169 -19.31 -3.13 -22.28
C LEU A 169 -20.45 -2.20 -21.85
N THR A 170 -20.47 -1.83 -20.58
CA THR A 170 -21.44 -0.88 -20.04
C THR A 170 -21.29 0.51 -20.68
N LEU A 171 -20.06 0.97 -20.85
CA LEU A 171 -19.76 2.25 -21.48
C LEU A 171 -20.19 2.26 -22.94
N GLU A 172 -19.84 1.22 -23.71
CA GLU A 172 -20.23 1.07 -25.12
C GLU A 172 -21.75 1.10 -25.28
N SER A 173 -22.49 0.37 -24.43
CA SER A 173 -23.96 0.38 -24.42
C SER A 173 -24.52 1.76 -24.17
N ARG A 174 -24.01 2.49 -23.17
CA ARG A 174 -24.46 3.85 -22.85
C ARG A 174 -24.16 4.84 -23.97
N VAL A 175 -22.97 4.76 -24.56
CA VAL A 175 -22.59 5.61 -25.71
C VAL A 175 -23.50 5.34 -26.90
N GLY A 176 -23.84 4.06 -27.18
CA GLY A 176 -24.79 3.67 -28.22
C GLY A 176 -26.19 4.25 -28.00
N GLN A 177 -26.71 4.17 -26.76
CA GLN A 177 -28.01 4.77 -26.39
C GLN A 177 -28.05 6.29 -26.60
N VAL A 178 -26.97 7.00 -26.18
CA VAL A 178 -26.90 8.46 -26.37
C VAL A 178 -26.84 8.85 -27.87
N LYS A 179 -26.10 8.08 -28.70
CA LYS A 179 -26.03 8.33 -30.12
C LYS A 179 -27.39 8.09 -30.79
N GLY A 180 -28.06 6.97 -30.50
CA GLY A 180 -29.37 6.66 -31.07
C GLY A 180 -30.51 7.58 -30.61
N ALA A 181 -30.34 8.30 -29.48
CA ALA A 181 -31.31 9.32 -29.06
C ALA A 181 -31.13 10.69 -29.71
N LYS A 182 -30.06 10.88 -30.50
CA LYS A 182 -29.78 12.14 -31.23
C LYS A 182 -30.19 12.06 -32.72
N GLU A 183 -30.48 10.85 -33.19
CA GLU A 183 -31.07 10.61 -34.49
C GLU A 183 -32.61 10.63 -34.39
#